data_0600d1f97fda06c29f7cfd197328945c
#
_entry.id   0600d1f97fda06c29f7cfd197328945c
#
_cell.length_a   1.000
_cell.length_b   1.000
_cell.length_c   1.000
_cell.angle_alpha   90.00
_cell.angle_beta   90.00
_cell.angle_gamma   90.00
#
_symmetry.space_group_name_H-M   'P 1'
#
loop_
_entity.id
_entity.type
_entity.pdbx_description
1 polymer ?
#
loop_
_entity_poly.entity_id
_entity_poly.type
_entity_poly.pdbx_seq_one_letter_code
_entity_poly.pdbx_strand_id
1 'polypeptide(L)'
;MEADLSDPTSPAALFDTAQAQLGPVDILVNNATGWVADTFTPTGSDRFGRSLHVVSADTWHQQFAVDAMAPALLIAEFARRHVARGADWGRIIGLTSGGDLGFPQEVSYGAAKAAQANYTMSAALELARYGVTANMVHPPVTDTGWVTGDVRQAVEASPTSVHVATSSEVAEVIAYLASDAAALITANLITLR
;
A
#
# COMPACT_ATOMS: atom_id res chain seq x y z
N MET A 1 -10.93 -7.11 -14.19
CA MET A 1 -11.38 -5.72 -14.42
C MET A 1 -10.17 -4.82 -14.30
N GLU A 2 -10.00 -3.88 -15.21
CA GLU A 2 -8.96 -2.85 -15.20
C GLU A 2 -9.59 -1.52 -14.79
N ALA A 3 -8.89 -0.72 -13.97
CA ALA A 3 -9.35 0.59 -13.52
C ALA A 3 -8.17 1.53 -13.31
N ASP A 4 -8.34 2.78 -13.70
CA ASP A 4 -7.39 3.85 -13.40
C ASP A 4 -7.69 4.42 -12.02
N LEU A 5 -6.83 4.15 -11.05
CA LEU A 5 -6.97 4.64 -9.68
C LEU A 5 -6.62 6.12 -9.51
N SER A 6 -6.10 6.79 -10.52
CA SER A 6 -5.96 8.25 -10.52
C SER A 6 -7.29 8.97 -10.74
N ASP A 7 -8.29 8.28 -11.29
CA ASP A 7 -9.66 8.78 -11.42
C ASP A 7 -10.42 8.58 -10.08
N PRO A 8 -10.87 9.65 -9.42
CA PRO A 8 -11.57 9.57 -8.15
C PRO A 8 -12.93 8.83 -8.22
N THR A 9 -13.45 8.57 -9.41
CA THR A 9 -14.70 7.79 -9.59
C THR A 9 -14.45 6.28 -9.65
N SER A 10 -13.24 5.84 -9.94
CA SER A 10 -12.85 4.44 -10.07
C SER A 10 -13.12 3.60 -8.82
N PRO A 11 -12.89 4.06 -7.58
CA PRO A 11 -13.16 3.28 -6.38
C PRO A 11 -14.60 2.77 -6.29
N ALA A 12 -15.60 3.62 -6.51
CA ALA A 12 -17.00 3.23 -6.48
C ALA A 12 -17.34 2.21 -7.59
N ALA A 13 -16.85 2.45 -8.82
CA ALA A 13 -17.07 1.57 -9.97
C ALA A 13 -16.42 0.19 -9.78
N LEU A 14 -15.24 0.13 -9.14
CA LEU A 14 -14.58 -1.14 -8.77
C LEU A 14 -15.45 -1.97 -7.82
N PHE A 15 -15.96 -1.36 -6.76
CA PHE A 15 -16.85 -2.04 -5.82
C PHE A 15 -18.16 -2.48 -6.47
N ASP A 16 -18.77 -1.65 -7.34
CA ASP A 16 -19.99 -2.03 -8.08
C ASP A 16 -19.75 -3.26 -8.91
N THR A 17 -18.65 -3.30 -9.66
CA THR A 17 -18.32 -4.44 -10.54
C THR A 17 -17.98 -5.68 -9.72
N ALA A 18 -17.14 -5.56 -8.68
CA ALA A 18 -16.79 -6.69 -7.83
C ALA A 18 -18.03 -7.28 -7.16
N GLN A 19 -18.89 -6.42 -6.62
CA GLN A 19 -20.10 -6.85 -5.92
C GLN A 19 -21.12 -7.50 -6.87
N ALA A 20 -21.24 -7.03 -8.11
CA ALA A 20 -22.12 -7.62 -9.10
C ALA A 20 -21.65 -9.02 -9.54
N GLN A 21 -20.36 -9.27 -9.55
CA GLN A 21 -19.79 -10.53 -10.04
C GLN A 21 -19.55 -11.57 -8.93
N LEU A 22 -19.16 -11.13 -7.74
CA LEU A 22 -18.65 -11.99 -6.67
C LEU A 22 -19.43 -11.90 -5.36
N GLY A 23 -20.36 -10.93 -5.24
CA GLY A 23 -21.03 -10.61 -4.00
C GLY A 23 -20.27 -9.57 -3.17
N PRO A 24 -20.68 -9.35 -1.90
CA PRO A 24 -20.11 -8.32 -1.05
C PRO A 24 -18.59 -8.45 -0.87
N VAL A 25 -17.92 -7.32 -0.84
CA VAL A 25 -16.46 -7.27 -0.60
C VAL A 25 -16.20 -7.18 0.89
N ASP A 26 -15.52 -8.17 1.45
CA ASP A 26 -15.16 -8.26 2.86
C ASP A 26 -13.68 -8.02 3.14
N ILE A 27 -12.85 -8.09 2.10
CA ILE A 27 -11.39 -7.90 2.19
C ILE A 27 -10.97 -6.85 1.17
N LEU A 28 -10.28 -5.79 1.64
CA LEU A 28 -9.67 -4.76 0.81
C LEU A 28 -8.16 -4.80 0.97
N VAL A 29 -7.42 -5.00 -0.13
CA VAL A 29 -5.95 -4.92 -0.16
C VAL A 29 -5.53 -3.73 -1.03
N ASN A 30 -4.99 -2.69 -0.41
CA ASN A 30 -4.44 -1.51 -1.07
C ASN A 30 -2.97 -1.75 -1.42
N ASN A 31 -2.71 -2.34 -2.60
CA ASN A 31 -1.36 -2.69 -3.09
C ASN A 31 -0.91 -1.84 -4.29
N ALA A 32 -1.84 -1.31 -5.07
CA ALA A 32 -1.50 -0.53 -6.27
C ALA A 32 -0.63 0.68 -5.94
N THR A 33 0.20 1.09 -6.90
CA THR A 33 1.07 2.27 -6.80
C THR A 33 1.16 3.01 -8.12
N GLY A 34 1.20 4.34 -8.05
CA GLY A 34 1.54 5.25 -9.15
C GLY A 34 3.02 5.64 -9.15
N TRP A 35 3.90 4.77 -8.69
CA TRP A 35 5.29 5.01 -8.39
C TRP A 35 6.01 5.92 -9.38
N VAL A 36 6.66 6.95 -8.84
CA VAL A 36 7.57 7.85 -9.55
C VAL A 36 8.80 8.12 -8.68
N ALA A 37 9.98 8.04 -9.26
CA ALA A 37 11.22 8.42 -8.60
C ALA A 37 11.40 9.93 -8.67
N ASP A 38 11.32 10.62 -7.53
CA ASP A 38 11.53 12.07 -7.46
C ASP A 38 12.41 12.50 -6.29
N THR A 39 13.02 13.68 -6.42
CA THR A 39 14.04 14.17 -5.50
C THR A 39 13.97 15.70 -5.37
N PHE A 40 14.46 16.23 -4.24
CA PHE A 40 14.64 17.68 -4.07
C PHE A 40 15.93 18.22 -4.69
N THR A 41 16.82 17.34 -5.16
CA THR A 41 18.09 17.75 -5.75
C THR A 41 18.04 17.70 -7.27
N PRO A 42 18.71 18.62 -8.01
CA PRO A 42 18.70 18.63 -9.47
C PRO A 42 19.65 17.57 -10.06
N THR A 43 19.46 16.29 -9.67
CA THR A 43 20.23 15.16 -10.17
C THR A 43 19.39 14.34 -11.13
N GLY A 44 19.97 13.91 -12.26
CA GLY A 44 19.24 13.19 -13.32
C GLY A 44 19.08 11.69 -13.10
N SER A 45 19.81 11.08 -12.16
CA SER A 45 19.75 9.65 -11.88
C SER A 45 20.09 9.30 -10.43
N ASP A 46 19.56 8.18 -9.95
CA ASP A 46 19.91 7.60 -8.66
C ASP A 46 21.19 6.75 -8.73
N ARG A 47 21.57 6.17 -7.59
CA ARG A 47 22.75 5.27 -7.49
C ARG A 47 22.64 3.99 -8.31
N PHE A 48 21.44 3.64 -8.78
CA PHE A 48 21.17 2.47 -9.61
C PHE A 48 20.96 2.82 -11.09
N GLY A 49 21.17 4.10 -11.47
CA GLY A 49 21.02 4.58 -12.85
C GLY A 49 19.55 4.80 -13.26
N ARG A 50 18.59 4.77 -12.34
CA ARG A 50 17.19 5.08 -12.65
C ARG A 50 17.02 6.60 -12.81
N SER A 51 16.20 7.03 -13.78
CA SER A 51 15.90 8.44 -13.98
C SER A 51 15.17 9.02 -12.77
N LEU A 52 15.62 10.20 -12.34
CA LEU A 52 15.00 10.97 -11.27
C LEU A 52 14.36 12.25 -11.82
N HIS A 53 13.18 12.55 -11.35
CA HIS A 53 12.50 13.82 -11.57
C HIS A 53 12.74 14.75 -10.38
N VAL A 54 12.82 16.06 -10.62
CA VAL A 54 12.71 17.02 -9.52
C VAL A 54 11.27 17.04 -9.06
N VAL A 55 11.04 17.07 -7.73
CA VAL A 55 9.69 17.16 -7.17
C VAL A 55 8.93 18.32 -7.81
N SER A 56 7.77 18.05 -8.33
CA SER A 56 6.88 19.00 -9.04
C SER A 56 5.42 18.72 -8.69
N ALA A 57 4.52 19.59 -9.13
CA ALA A 57 3.08 19.35 -9.02
C ALA A 57 2.67 18.05 -9.75
N ASP A 58 3.29 17.75 -10.88
CA ASP A 58 2.96 16.56 -11.69
C ASP A 58 3.42 15.27 -10.98
N THR A 59 4.67 15.20 -10.48
CA THR A 59 5.16 14.03 -9.74
C THR A 59 4.36 13.82 -8.46
N TRP A 60 4.05 14.90 -7.74
CA TRP A 60 3.19 14.86 -6.57
C TRP A 60 1.80 14.32 -6.93
N HIS A 61 1.16 14.89 -7.95
CA HIS A 61 -0.20 14.49 -8.34
C HIS A 61 -0.26 13.03 -8.77
N GLN A 62 0.66 12.59 -9.65
CA GLN A 62 0.76 11.20 -10.09
C GLN A 62 0.85 10.25 -8.89
N GLN A 63 1.71 10.56 -7.92
CA GLN A 63 1.95 9.68 -6.78
C GLN A 63 0.79 9.69 -5.80
N PHE A 64 0.32 10.88 -5.40
CA PHE A 64 -0.73 11.00 -4.40
C PHE A 64 -2.11 10.55 -4.90
N ALA A 65 -2.39 10.66 -6.18
CA ALA A 65 -3.65 10.17 -6.75
C ALA A 65 -3.83 8.67 -6.50
N VAL A 66 -2.79 7.87 -6.76
CA VAL A 66 -2.87 6.40 -6.66
C VAL A 66 -2.53 5.88 -5.26
N ASP A 67 -1.54 6.47 -4.58
CA ASP A 67 -1.02 5.93 -3.32
C ASP A 67 -1.62 6.56 -2.05
N ALA A 68 -2.35 7.67 -2.18
CA ALA A 68 -3.00 8.32 -1.04
C ALA A 68 -4.51 8.52 -1.26
N MET A 69 -4.92 9.21 -2.34
CA MET A 69 -6.34 9.47 -2.61
C MET A 69 -7.12 8.19 -2.85
N ALA A 70 -6.66 7.31 -3.75
CA ALA A 70 -7.38 6.09 -4.07
C ALA A 70 -7.56 5.16 -2.86
N PRO A 71 -6.53 4.85 -2.04
CA PRO A 71 -6.70 4.11 -0.79
C PRO A 71 -7.72 4.72 0.16
N ALA A 72 -7.71 6.04 0.33
CA ALA A 72 -8.69 6.73 1.19
C ALA A 72 -10.13 6.55 0.67
N LEU A 73 -10.35 6.71 -0.64
CA LEU A 73 -11.66 6.54 -1.26
C LEU A 73 -12.11 5.06 -1.27
N LEU A 74 -11.19 4.11 -1.48
CA LEU A 74 -11.48 2.68 -1.40
C LEU A 74 -11.87 2.26 0.02
N ILE A 75 -11.18 2.78 1.04
CA ILE A 75 -11.55 2.56 2.45
C ILE A 75 -12.92 3.16 2.76
N ALA A 76 -13.20 4.38 2.30
CA ALA A 76 -14.49 5.03 2.49
C ALA A 76 -15.64 4.24 1.84
N GLU A 77 -15.43 3.76 0.61
CA GLU A 77 -16.43 2.97 -0.11
C GLU A 77 -16.64 1.58 0.52
N PHE A 78 -15.56 0.93 0.95
CA PHE A 78 -15.62 -0.30 1.74
C PHE A 78 -16.46 -0.09 3.00
N ALA A 79 -16.13 0.92 3.81
CA ALA A 79 -16.81 1.21 5.06
C ALA A 79 -18.31 1.51 4.84
N ARG A 80 -18.64 2.34 3.85
CA ARG A 80 -20.02 2.67 3.51
C ARG A 80 -20.85 1.42 3.21
N ARG A 81 -20.32 0.51 2.38
CA ARG A 81 -21.03 -0.74 1.99
C ARG A 81 -21.07 -1.75 3.12
N HIS A 82 -19.99 -1.89 3.87
CA HIS A 82 -19.88 -2.78 5.01
C HIS A 82 -20.92 -2.43 6.08
N VAL A 83 -21.00 -1.16 6.47
CA VAL A 83 -21.96 -0.68 7.48
C VAL A 83 -23.40 -0.76 6.96
N ALA A 84 -23.65 -0.40 5.69
CA ALA A 84 -24.99 -0.40 5.12
C ALA A 84 -25.64 -1.80 5.09
N ARG A 85 -24.85 -2.87 4.96
CA ARG A 85 -25.35 -4.26 4.97
C ARG A 85 -25.36 -4.90 6.37
N GLY A 86 -24.94 -4.17 7.40
CA GLY A 86 -24.88 -4.68 8.77
C GLY A 86 -23.83 -5.79 8.97
N ALA A 87 -22.74 -5.77 8.20
CA ALA A 87 -21.67 -6.76 8.33
C ALA A 87 -20.87 -6.51 9.62
N ASP A 88 -20.34 -7.60 10.19
CA ASP A 88 -19.59 -7.63 11.45
C ASP A 88 -18.21 -8.29 11.32
N TRP A 89 -17.76 -8.52 10.07
CA TRP A 89 -16.44 -9.07 9.74
C TRP A 89 -15.88 -8.40 8.50
N GLY A 90 -14.66 -7.87 8.58
CA GLY A 90 -13.96 -7.28 7.45
C GLY A 90 -12.47 -7.10 7.69
N ARG A 91 -11.70 -6.96 6.59
CA ARG A 91 -10.24 -6.81 6.62
C ARG A 91 -9.80 -5.72 5.65
N ILE A 92 -8.93 -4.82 6.12
CA ILE A 92 -8.27 -3.81 5.30
C ILE A 92 -6.77 -3.98 5.48
N ILE A 93 -6.05 -4.20 4.40
CA ILE A 93 -4.60 -4.33 4.41
C ILE A 93 -4.01 -3.33 3.42
N GLY A 94 -3.12 -2.46 3.89
CA GLY A 94 -2.36 -1.56 3.04
C GLY A 94 -0.90 -2.01 2.93
N LEU A 95 -0.25 -1.72 1.80
CA LEU A 95 1.18 -1.91 1.62
C LEU A 95 1.88 -0.56 1.65
N THR A 96 2.88 -0.43 2.52
CA THR A 96 3.71 0.77 2.63
C THR A 96 5.14 0.54 2.17
N SER A 97 5.90 1.60 2.14
CA SER A 97 7.32 1.61 1.86
C SER A 97 7.93 2.88 2.49
N GLY A 98 9.26 3.01 2.44
CA GLY A 98 9.96 4.17 2.98
C GLY A 98 10.77 3.83 4.22
N GLY A 99 11.37 4.82 4.82
CA GLY A 99 12.17 4.70 6.04
C GLY A 99 11.75 5.71 7.11
N ASP A 100 12.20 5.47 8.36
CA ASP A 100 11.89 6.31 9.52
C ASP A 100 12.37 7.77 9.36
N LEU A 101 13.42 7.98 8.57
CA LEU A 101 14.00 9.29 8.31
C LEU A 101 13.63 9.88 6.94
N GLY A 102 12.53 9.40 6.35
CA GLY A 102 12.12 9.80 5.01
C GLY A 102 12.61 8.83 3.92
N PHE A 103 12.32 9.16 2.66
CA PHE A 103 12.64 8.28 1.53
C PHE A 103 13.33 9.09 0.42
N PRO A 104 14.64 9.36 0.54
CA PRO A 104 15.40 10.09 -0.47
C PRO A 104 15.32 9.44 -1.84
N GLN A 105 15.18 10.25 -2.90
CA GLN A 105 15.04 9.82 -4.30
C GLN A 105 13.69 9.15 -4.65
N GLU A 106 12.82 9.01 -3.67
CA GLU A 106 11.42 8.57 -3.79
C GLU A 106 10.56 9.42 -2.85
N VAL A 107 10.73 10.76 -2.92
CA VAL A 107 10.21 11.72 -1.91
C VAL A 107 8.69 11.72 -1.89
N SER A 108 8.04 11.89 -3.05
CA SER A 108 6.59 11.90 -3.13
C SER A 108 5.99 10.52 -2.83
N TYR A 109 6.69 9.44 -3.22
CA TYR A 109 6.29 8.07 -2.93
C TYR A 109 6.27 7.80 -1.42
N GLY A 110 7.37 8.09 -0.72
CA GLY A 110 7.43 7.93 0.73
C GLY A 110 6.36 8.74 1.47
N ALA A 111 6.13 9.99 1.03
CA ALA A 111 5.10 10.85 1.61
C ALA A 111 3.68 10.31 1.38
N ALA A 112 3.36 9.83 0.17
CA ALA A 112 2.06 9.23 -0.14
C ALA A 112 1.82 7.93 0.63
N LYS A 113 2.86 7.09 0.79
CA LYS A 113 2.77 5.87 1.61
C LYS A 113 2.59 6.17 3.10
N ALA A 114 3.18 7.25 3.62
CA ALA A 114 2.92 7.71 4.98
C ALA A 114 1.46 8.18 5.15
N ALA A 115 0.91 8.88 4.16
CA ALA A 115 -0.51 9.25 4.15
C ALA A 115 -1.42 8.02 4.12
N GLN A 116 -1.14 7.03 3.25
CA GLN A 116 -1.88 5.76 3.21
C GLN A 116 -1.85 5.03 4.55
N ALA A 117 -0.70 5.00 5.23
CA ALA A 117 -0.57 4.40 6.54
C ALA A 117 -1.49 5.08 7.56
N ASN A 118 -1.53 6.41 7.56
CA ASN A 118 -2.41 7.17 8.48
C ASN A 118 -3.90 6.89 8.19
N TYR A 119 -4.33 6.84 6.93
CA TYR A 119 -5.70 6.48 6.58
C TYR A 119 -6.06 5.07 7.07
N THR A 120 -5.16 4.11 6.91
CA THR A 120 -5.38 2.73 7.35
C THR A 120 -5.49 2.64 8.88
N MET A 121 -4.63 3.37 9.63
CA MET A 121 -4.72 3.43 11.10
C MET A 121 -6.01 4.10 11.56
N SER A 122 -6.45 5.16 10.89
CA SER A 122 -7.74 5.81 11.18
C SER A 122 -8.90 4.84 10.94
N ALA A 123 -8.89 4.10 9.83
CA ALA A 123 -9.88 3.07 9.53
C ALA A 123 -9.92 1.98 10.61
N ALA A 124 -8.77 1.54 11.13
CA ALA A 124 -8.69 0.55 12.19
C ALA A 124 -9.45 1.00 13.46
N LEU A 125 -9.33 2.26 13.82
CA LEU A 125 -9.98 2.81 15.02
C LEU A 125 -11.48 3.07 14.80
N GLU A 126 -11.85 3.62 13.66
CA GLU A 126 -13.24 3.99 13.36
C GLU A 126 -14.13 2.77 13.07
N LEU A 127 -13.56 1.74 12.43
CA LEU A 127 -14.31 0.58 11.95
C LEU A 127 -14.24 -0.63 12.91
N ALA A 128 -13.48 -0.57 14.00
CA ALA A 128 -13.35 -1.66 14.96
C ALA A 128 -14.70 -2.16 15.49
N ARG A 129 -15.62 -1.24 15.80
CA ARG A 129 -16.98 -1.58 16.29
C ARG A 129 -17.86 -2.31 15.27
N TYR A 130 -17.43 -2.34 14.00
CA TYR A 130 -18.10 -3.05 12.91
C TYR A 130 -17.38 -4.35 12.53
N GLY A 131 -16.47 -4.84 13.39
CA GLY A 131 -15.74 -6.09 13.16
C GLY A 131 -14.65 -6.01 12.10
N VAL A 132 -14.21 -4.80 11.73
CA VAL A 132 -13.14 -4.62 10.73
C VAL A 132 -11.79 -4.45 11.42
N THR A 133 -10.80 -5.22 10.99
CA THR A 133 -9.38 -4.96 11.30
C THR A 133 -8.71 -4.25 10.13
N ALA A 134 -7.80 -3.32 10.42
CA ALA A 134 -7.03 -2.64 9.39
C ALA A 134 -5.55 -2.55 9.79
N ASN A 135 -4.66 -2.99 8.89
CA ASN A 135 -3.22 -3.06 9.13
C ASN A 135 -2.42 -2.61 7.90
N MET A 136 -1.20 -2.17 8.15
CA MET A 136 -0.21 -1.92 7.10
C MET A 136 0.87 -3.00 7.13
N VAL A 137 1.31 -3.44 5.97
CA VAL A 137 2.49 -4.27 5.78
C VAL A 137 3.59 -3.43 5.14
N HIS A 138 4.77 -3.41 5.73
CA HIS A 138 5.98 -2.88 5.14
C HIS A 138 6.82 -4.06 4.65
N PRO A 139 6.78 -4.38 3.35
CA PRO A 139 7.54 -5.49 2.79
C PRO A 139 9.05 -5.19 2.82
N PRO A 140 9.93 -6.21 2.84
CA PRO A 140 11.34 -6.02 2.59
C PRO A 140 11.58 -5.74 1.10
N VAL A 141 12.83 -5.66 0.68
CA VAL A 141 13.15 -5.68 -0.76
C VAL A 141 12.55 -6.95 -1.37
N THR A 142 11.56 -6.77 -2.24
CA THR A 142 10.77 -7.85 -2.84
C THR A 142 11.05 -7.89 -4.35
N ASP A 143 11.37 -9.07 -4.85
CA ASP A 143 11.65 -9.25 -6.28
C ASP A 143 10.34 -9.33 -7.07
N THR A 144 10.01 -8.23 -7.72
CA THR A 144 8.92 -8.11 -8.69
C THR A 144 9.45 -7.87 -10.11
N GLY A 145 10.72 -8.24 -10.37
CA GLY A 145 11.39 -8.09 -11.67
C GLY A 145 12.31 -6.87 -11.77
N TRP A 146 12.42 -6.05 -10.73
CA TRP A 146 13.31 -4.87 -10.72
C TRP A 146 14.64 -5.08 -9.98
N VAL A 147 14.77 -6.19 -9.24
CA VAL A 147 15.94 -6.46 -8.38
C VAL A 147 17.14 -6.84 -9.22
N THR A 148 18.18 -6.00 -9.17
CA THR A 148 19.47 -6.24 -9.83
C THR A 148 20.45 -7.01 -8.92
N GLY A 149 21.60 -7.42 -9.48
CA GLY A 149 22.70 -8.04 -8.71
C GLY A 149 23.20 -7.15 -7.57
N ASP A 150 23.33 -5.84 -7.83
CA ASP A 150 23.78 -4.86 -6.83
C ASP A 150 22.77 -4.72 -5.67
N VAL A 151 21.48 -4.77 -5.97
CA VAL A 151 20.44 -4.75 -4.95
C VAL A 151 20.50 -6.02 -4.09
N ARG A 152 20.68 -7.20 -4.70
CA ARG A 152 20.84 -8.47 -3.96
C ARG A 152 22.04 -8.41 -3.03
N GLN A 153 23.20 -7.98 -3.55
CA GLN A 153 24.40 -7.84 -2.74
C GLN A 153 24.22 -6.85 -1.58
N ALA A 154 23.50 -5.74 -1.82
CA ALA A 154 23.20 -4.77 -0.76
C ALA A 154 22.29 -5.36 0.34
N VAL A 155 21.31 -6.19 -0.02
CA VAL A 155 20.44 -6.89 0.93
C VAL A 155 21.24 -7.94 1.71
N GLU A 156 22.08 -8.73 1.05
CA GLU A 156 22.93 -9.74 1.68
C GLU A 156 23.94 -9.13 2.67
N ALA A 157 24.43 -7.93 2.38
CA ALA A 157 25.32 -7.19 3.29
C ALA A 157 24.59 -6.47 4.45
N SER A 158 23.27 -6.41 4.42
CA SER A 158 22.48 -5.71 5.43
C SER A 158 22.28 -6.55 6.69
N PRO A 159 22.66 -6.07 7.88
CA PRO A 159 22.49 -6.83 9.13
C PRO A 159 21.02 -6.92 9.58
N THR A 160 20.12 -6.19 8.92
CA THR A 160 18.70 -6.12 9.29
C THR A 160 17.77 -6.77 8.28
N SER A 161 18.32 -7.30 7.17
CA SER A 161 17.55 -7.98 6.13
C SER A 161 17.79 -9.49 6.22
N VAL A 162 16.74 -10.27 6.01
CA VAL A 162 16.84 -11.75 5.99
C VAL A 162 17.27 -12.21 4.60
N HIS A 163 16.53 -11.80 3.56
CA HIS A 163 16.84 -12.06 2.15
C HIS A 163 16.00 -11.14 1.25
N VAL A 164 16.25 -11.20 -0.06
CA VAL A 164 15.34 -10.59 -1.04
C VAL A 164 14.09 -11.46 -1.11
N ALA A 165 12.95 -10.92 -0.68
CA ALA A 165 11.71 -11.69 -0.63
C ALA A 165 11.11 -11.92 -2.03
N THR A 166 10.34 -12.98 -2.16
CA THR A 166 9.43 -13.19 -3.28
C THR A 166 8.09 -12.53 -3.03
N SER A 167 7.33 -12.25 -4.09
CA SER A 167 5.96 -11.75 -3.96
C SER A 167 5.06 -12.73 -3.19
N SER A 168 5.30 -14.05 -3.31
CA SER A 168 4.54 -15.07 -2.61
C SER A 168 4.74 -15.02 -1.08
N GLU A 169 5.97 -14.81 -0.61
CA GLU A 169 6.25 -14.69 0.82
C GLU A 169 5.53 -13.49 1.44
N VAL A 170 5.50 -12.36 0.75
CA VAL A 170 4.75 -11.19 1.21
C VAL A 170 3.24 -11.47 1.17
N ALA A 171 2.75 -12.14 0.12
CA ALA A 171 1.34 -12.49 -0.03
C ALA A 171 0.84 -13.45 1.06
N GLU A 172 1.67 -14.37 1.57
CA GLU A 172 1.34 -15.24 2.70
C GLU A 172 1.03 -14.44 3.98
N VAL A 173 1.80 -13.38 4.25
CA VAL A 173 1.54 -12.49 5.40
C VAL A 173 0.24 -11.73 5.21
N ILE A 174 -0.03 -11.23 4.00
CA ILE A 174 -1.28 -10.55 3.67
C ILE A 174 -2.47 -11.51 3.84
N ALA A 175 -2.35 -12.74 3.36
CA ALA A 175 -3.39 -13.76 3.49
C ALA A 175 -3.64 -14.12 4.97
N TYR A 176 -2.59 -14.20 5.79
CA TYR A 176 -2.73 -14.39 7.23
C TYR A 176 -3.51 -13.24 7.87
N LEU A 177 -3.16 -11.98 7.56
CA LEU A 177 -3.87 -10.80 8.08
C LEU A 177 -5.33 -10.73 7.59
N ALA A 178 -5.64 -11.29 6.44
CA ALA A 178 -6.98 -11.39 5.89
C ALA A 178 -7.82 -12.53 6.51
N SER A 179 -7.24 -13.39 7.34
CA SER A 179 -7.90 -14.55 7.95
C SER A 179 -8.48 -14.28 9.34
N ASP A 180 -9.23 -15.24 9.87
CA ASP A 180 -9.73 -15.22 11.24
C ASP A 180 -8.61 -15.38 12.28
N ALA A 181 -7.49 -16.00 11.92
CA ALA A 181 -6.34 -16.15 12.81
C ALA A 181 -5.73 -14.80 13.24
N ALA A 182 -5.96 -13.74 12.46
CA ALA A 182 -5.50 -12.38 12.72
C ALA A 182 -6.58 -11.46 13.33
N ALA A 183 -7.67 -12.00 13.89
CA ALA A 183 -8.82 -11.24 14.36
C ALA A 183 -8.51 -10.16 15.42
N LEU A 184 -7.42 -10.32 16.17
CA LEU A 184 -6.97 -9.35 17.18
C LEU A 184 -5.83 -8.45 16.70
N ILE A 185 -5.37 -8.60 15.44
CA ILE A 185 -4.31 -7.78 14.87
C ILE A 185 -4.96 -6.63 14.11
N THR A 186 -4.89 -5.44 14.68
CA THR A 186 -5.42 -4.21 14.06
C THR A 186 -4.60 -2.99 14.49
N ALA A 187 -4.63 -1.94 13.68
CA ALA A 187 -3.86 -0.70 13.89
C ALA A 187 -2.34 -0.93 14.00
N ASN A 188 -1.81 -1.90 13.24
CA ASN A 188 -0.38 -2.19 13.25
C ASN A 188 0.28 -1.88 11.91
N LEU A 189 1.52 -1.41 11.99
CA LEU A 189 2.48 -1.43 10.90
C LEU A 189 3.40 -2.64 11.11
N ILE A 190 3.25 -3.67 10.27
CA ILE A 190 3.98 -4.92 10.35
C ILE A 190 5.16 -4.85 9.38
N THR A 191 6.36 -4.71 9.92
CA THR A 191 7.60 -4.65 9.11
C THR A 191 8.15 -6.06 8.90
N LEU A 192 8.25 -6.45 7.63
CA LEU A 192 8.94 -7.66 7.21
C LEU A 192 10.41 -7.33 6.88
N ARG A 193 11.31 -8.31 7.06
CA ARG A 193 12.76 -8.09 6.94
C ARG A 193 13.42 -9.19 6.11
#